data_27fa03780e742726a2122c946509a88b
#
_entry.id   27fa03780e742726a2122c946509a88b
#
_cell.length_a   1.000
_cell.length_b   1.000
_cell.length_c   1.000
_cell.angle_alpha   90.00
_cell.angle_beta   90.00
_cell.angle_gamma   90.00
#
_symmetry.space_group_name_H-M   'P 1'
#
loop_
_entity.id
_entity.type
_entity.pdbx_description
1 polymer ?
#
loop_
_entity_poly.entity_id
_entity_poly.type
_entity_poly.pdbx_seq_one_letter_code
_entity_poly.pdbx_strand_id
1 'polypeptide(L)'
;LKSSIEIQVYKMRRIFISLAAAMLSLAASAQVKYNINGDTRNQIEGAKVYLTFLDQGSIPVDSTVVKNGKFNFKGETDMRKVAYITAAGAALKVIIENGTVEASLADATTGGAPLNARLAAFNARKRPCNLEMYRVMGEASKLNMPADSAKMKQLEAEYNKYSTEMYTMEREFIFSNLDNVLPAIELPSFWRNLSAAELDEIEAKASPELKANAEFVKVMSRRKVADKKKNEWVGKKFVDFRAQNLEGKSVSLSDFAGKGKYVLVDFWASWCAPCRKSMPALKNVYDKYKD
;
A
#
# COMPACT_ATOMS: atom_id res chain seq x y z
N LEU A 1 8.56 65.98 -0.21
CA LEU A 1 9.24 64.71 0.13
C LEU A 1 8.29 63.71 0.82
N LYS A 2 7.46 64.09 1.80
CA LYS A 2 6.48 63.17 2.45
C LYS A 2 5.43 62.63 1.49
N SER A 3 4.87 63.45 0.57
CA SER A 3 3.82 63.03 -0.34
C SER A 3 4.29 61.98 -1.40
N SER A 4 5.56 62.08 -1.81
CA SER A 4 6.12 61.13 -2.82
C SER A 4 6.35 59.72 -2.21
N ILE A 5 6.68 59.67 -0.91
CA ILE A 5 6.88 58.38 -0.22
C ILE A 5 5.55 57.69 0.03
N GLU A 6 4.49 58.40 0.41
CA GLU A 6 3.16 57.85 0.63
C GLU A 6 2.53 57.34 -0.67
N ILE A 7 2.73 57.98 -1.81
CA ILE A 7 2.27 57.54 -3.13
C ILE A 7 3.03 56.25 -3.54
N GLN A 8 4.32 56.15 -3.24
CA GLN A 8 5.12 54.97 -3.58
C GLN A 8 4.76 53.75 -2.71
N VAL A 9 4.50 53.96 -1.44
CA VAL A 9 4.03 52.90 -0.51
C VAL A 9 2.62 52.44 -0.92
N TYR A 10 1.73 53.34 -1.32
CA TYR A 10 0.38 52.98 -1.79
C TYR A 10 0.41 52.22 -3.12
N LYS A 11 1.28 52.59 -4.07
CA LYS A 11 1.49 51.82 -5.31
C LYS A 11 2.07 50.44 -5.06
N MET A 12 3.08 50.32 -4.19
CA MET A 12 3.62 49.00 -3.80
C MET A 12 2.59 48.11 -3.11
N ARG A 13 1.78 48.67 -2.19
CA ARG A 13 0.70 47.90 -1.55
C ARG A 13 -0.33 47.38 -2.57
N ARG A 14 -0.72 48.18 -3.58
CA ARG A 14 -1.61 47.71 -4.64
C ARG A 14 -1.00 46.64 -5.53
N ILE A 15 0.30 46.72 -5.82
CA ILE A 15 1.02 45.72 -6.58
C ILE A 15 1.12 44.40 -5.77
N PHE A 16 1.39 44.46 -4.47
CA PHE A 16 1.41 43.27 -3.60
C PHE A 16 0.00 42.66 -3.43
N ILE A 17 -1.04 43.46 -3.32
CA ILE A 17 -2.42 42.95 -3.22
C ILE A 17 -2.87 42.35 -4.57
N SER A 18 -2.49 42.94 -5.71
CA SER A 18 -2.80 42.35 -7.02
C SER A 18 -1.96 41.09 -7.33
N LEU A 19 -0.70 41.02 -6.91
CA LEU A 19 0.08 39.75 -7.01
C LEU A 19 -0.47 38.69 -6.07
N ALA A 20 -0.86 39.01 -4.84
CA ALA A 20 -1.45 38.07 -3.91
C ALA A 20 -2.83 37.55 -4.40
N ALA A 21 -3.66 38.45 -4.99
CA ALA A 21 -4.93 38.07 -5.62
C ALA A 21 -4.72 37.23 -6.89
N ALA A 22 -3.67 37.49 -7.69
CA ALA A 22 -3.31 36.67 -8.85
C ALA A 22 -2.74 35.31 -8.44
N MET A 23 -2.02 35.19 -7.31
CA MET A 23 -1.59 33.91 -6.78
C MET A 23 -2.72 33.10 -6.11
N LEU A 24 -3.74 33.75 -5.55
CA LEU A 24 -4.94 33.07 -5.06
C LEU A 24 -5.87 32.56 -6.18
N SER A 25 -5.85 33.22 -7.36
CA SER A 25 -6.66 32.76 -8.50
C SER A 25 -6.03 31.65 -9.32
N LEU A 26 -4.75 31.31 -9.09
CA LEU A 26 -4.05 30.13 -9.69
C LEU A 26 -4.24 28.83 -8.92
N ALA A 27 -4.89 28.87 -7.77
CA ALA A 27 -5.35 27.68 -7.04
C ALA A 27 -6.80 27.29 -7.39
N ALA A 28 -7.23 27.53 -8.64
CA ALA A 28 -8.35 26.79 -9.19
C ALA A 28 -7.84 25.34 -9.31
N SER A 29 -8.16 24.49 -8.33
CA SER A 29 -7.93 23.06 -8.42
C SER A 29 -8.58 22.63 -9.73
N ALA A 30 -7.77 22.19 -10.69
CA ALA A 30 -8.30 21.73 -11.97
C ALA A 30 -9.23 20.56 -11.67
N GLN A 31 -10.56 20.79 -11.80
CA GLN A 31 -11.56 19.75 -11.60
C GLN A 31 -11.22 18.56 -12.48
N VAL A 32 -11.22 17.39 -11.90
CA VAL A 32 -11.03 16.12 -12.60
C VAL A 32 -12.38 15.70 -13.18
N LYS A 33 -12.51 15.75 -14.51
CA LYS A 33 -13.70 15.27 -15.23
C LYS A 33 -13.46 13.87 -15.74
N TYR A 34 -14.23 12.90 -15.25
CA TYR A 34 -14.08 11.52 -15.61
C TYR A 34 -15.28 10.97 -16.37
N ASN A 35 -15.00 10.02 -17.24
CA ASN A 35 -15.98 9.16 -17.87
C ASN A 35 -15.48 7.71 -17.77
N ILE A 36 -16.25 6.82 -17.14
CA ILE A 36 -15.89 5.40 -16.98
C ILE A 36 -16.82 4.59 -17.88
N ASN A 37 -16.26 3.95 -18.89
CA ASN A 37 -16.95 2.95 -19.70
C ASN A 37 -16.68 1.56 -19.12
N GLY A 38 -17.71 0.89 -18.69
CA GLY A 38 -17.62 -0.42 -18.09
C GLY A 38 -18.12 -1.54 -19.01
N ASP A 39 -17.44 -2.70 -18.94
CA ASP A 39 -17.79 -3.92 -19.63
C ASP A 39 -17.86 -5.11 -18.66
N THR A 40 -18.87 -5.96 -18.83
CA THR A 40 -19.11 -7.18 -18.04
C THR A 40 -19.16 -8.44 -18.89
N ARG A 41 -18.91 -8.33 -20.20
CA ARG A 41 -19.06 -9.42 -21.19
C ARG A 41 -20.41 -10.15 -21.07
N ASN A 42 -21.48 -9.41 -20.81
CA ASN A 42 -22.85 -9.92 -20.61
C ASN A 42 -23.02 -10.89 -19.43
N GLN A 43 -22.10 -10.92 -18.48
CA GLN A 43 -22.15 -11.89 -17.37
C GLN A 43 -23.13 -11.54 -16.25
N ILE A 44 -23.42 -10.24 -16.06
CA ILE A 44 -24.21 -9.72 -14.93
C ILE A 44 -25.28 -8.72 -15.41
N GLU A 45 -26.02 -9.08 -16.46
CA GLU A 45 -27.08 -8.22 -17.01
C GLU A 45 -28.12 -7.85 -15.95
N GLY A 46 -28.52 -6.57 -15.90
CA GLY A 46 -29.45 -6.05 -14.90
C GLY A 46 -28.85 -5.83 -13.51
N ALA A 47 -27.60 -6.24 -13.25
CA ALA A 47 -26.97 -6.04 -11.96
C ALA A 47 -26.70 -4.55 -11.69
N LYS A 48 -26.82 -4.15 -10.41
CA LYS A 48 -26.45 -2.82 -9.95
C LYS A 48 -24.93 -2.72 -9.80
N VAL A 49 -24.36 -1.68 -10.38
CA VAL A 49 -22.93 -1.35 -10.29
C VAL A 49 -22.79 -0.11 -9.43
N TYR A 50 -21.81 -0.14 -8.52
CA TYR A 50 -21.54 0.95 -7.61
C TYR A 50 -20.14 1.51 -7.84
N LEU A 51 -20.02 2.84 -7.79
CA LEU A 51 -18.75 3.56 -7.74
C LEU A 51 -18.52 4.08 -6.32
N THR A 52 -17.40 3.74 -5.71
CA THR A 52 -17.06 4.13 -4.33
C THR A 52 -15.67 4.76 -4.30
N PHE A 53 -15.55 6.00 -3.82
CA PHE A 53 -14.25 6.62 -3.59
C PHE A 53 -13.68 6.17 -2.26
N LEU A 54 -12.41 5.75 -2.24
CA LEU A 54 -11.79 5.20 -1.03
C LEU A 54 -11.63 6.23 0.11
N ASP A 55 -11.60 7.51 -0.21
CA ASP A 55 -11.53 8.59 0.77
C ASP A 55 -12.86 8.88 1.47
N GLN A 56 -13.98 8.41 0.93
CA GLN A 56 -15.33 8.58 1.47
C GLN A 56 -15.86 7.34 2.20
N GLY A 57 -14.99 6.36 2.45
CA GLY A 57 -15.35 5.12 3.15
C GLY A 57 -16.03 4.09 2.24
N SER A 58 -17.06 3.40 2.78
CA SER A 58 -17.75 2.31 2.07
C SER A 58 -19.07 2.76 1.39
N ILE A 59 -19.39 4.04 1.42
CA ILE A 59 -20.64 4.56 0.85
C ILE A 59 -20.40 4.83 -0.64
N PRO A 60 -21.19 4.23 -1.55
CA PRO A 60 -21.10 4.53 -2.97
C PRO A 60 -21.44 6.01 -3.24
N VAL A 61 -20.63 6.63 -4.10
CA VAL A 61 -20.87 8.00 -4.56
C VAL A 61 -21.81 8.04 -5.76
N ASP A 62 -21.89 6.92 -6.50
CA ASP A 62 -22.77 6.78 -7.65
C ASP A 62 -23.15 5.32 -7.87
N SER A 63 -24.24 5.06 -8.59
CA SER A 63 -24.65 3.73 -9.00
C SER A 63 -25.37 3.75 -10.33
N THR A 64 -25.19 2.67 -11.12
CA THR A 64 -25.85 2.44 -12.40
C THR A 64 -26.27 0.98 -12.52
N VAL A 65 -26.84 0.60 -13.65
CA VAL A 65 -27.27 -0.79 -13.93
C VAL A 65 -26.62 -1.26 -15.22
N VAL A 66 -26.19 -2.51 -15.25
CA VAL A 66 -25.65 -3.16 -16.46
C VAL A 66 -26.79 -3.31 -17.50
N LYS A 67 -26.52 -2.80 -18.71
CA LYS A 67 -27.42 -2.95 -19.88
C LYS A 67 -26.60 -3.35 -21.10
N ASN A 68 -27.01 -4.43 -21.74
CA ASN A 68 -26.27 -5.01 -22.87
C ASN A 68 -24.79 -5.28 -22.52
N GLY A 69 -24.54 -5.79 -21.32
CA GLY A 69 -23.21 -6.09 -20.81
C GLY A 69 -22.35 -4.86 -20.48
N LYS A 70 -22.90 -3.65 -20.49
CA LYS A 70 -22.14 -2.39 -20.28
C LYS A 70 -22.72 -1.55 -19.16
N PHE A 71 -21.87 -0.69 -18.60
CA PHE A 71 -22.26 0.36 -17.64
C PHE A 71 -21.43 1.62 -17.87
N ASN A 72 -21.89 2.75 -17.34
CA ASN A 72 -21.15 4.01 -17.45
C ASN A 72 -21.31 4.86 -16.20
N PHE A 73 -20.23 5.57 -15.82
CA PHE A 73 -20.23 6.63 -14.84
C PHE A 73 -19.60 7.90 -15.44
N LYS A 74 -20.18 9.05 -15.15
CA LYS A 74 -19.63 10.36 -15.51
C LYS A 74 -19.73 11.31 -14.32
N GLY A 75 -18.70 12.10 -14.11
CA GLY A 75 -18.73 13.05 -13.01
C GLY A 75 -17.49 13.92 -12.94
N GLU A 76 -17.42 14.68 -11.85
CA GLU A 76 -16.33 15.59 -11.56
C GLU A 76 -15.89 15.42 -10.11
N THR A 77 -14.58 15.57 -9.85
CA THR A 77 -13.99 15.59 -8.51
C THR A 77 -12.99 16.74 -8.40
N ASP A 78 -12.64 17.09 -7.18
CA ASP A 78 -11.66 18.13 -6.85
C ASP A 78 -10.21 17.73 -7.17
N MET A 79 -9.93 16.40 -7.17
CA MET A 79 -8.61 15.84 -7.42
C MET A 79 -8.74 14.41 -7.93
N ARG A 80 -7.63 13.81 -8.40
CA ARG A 80 -7.60 12.38 -8.71
C ARG A 80 -7.82 11.55 -7.46
N LYS A 81 -8.65 10.50 -7.57
CA LYS A 81 -9.01 9.62 -6.45
C LYS A 81 -8.78 8.17 -6.83
N VAL A 82 -8.53 7.34 -5.82
CA VAL A 82 -8.63 5.88 -5.97
C VAL A 82 -10.08 5.50 -5.70
N ALA A 83 -10.66 4.68 -6.56
CA ALA A 83 -12.02 4.22 -6.45
C ALA A 83 -12.15 2.71 -6.64
N TYR A 84 -13.24 2.15 -6.12
CA TYR A 84 -13.72 0.82 -6.47
C TYR A 84 -14.96 0.90 -7.36
N ILE A 85 -14.99 0.07 -8.39
CA ILE A 85 -16.20 -0.29 -9.12
C ILE A 85 -16.58 -1.69 -8.65
N THR A 86 -17.79 -1.85 -8.12
CA THR A 86 -18.24 -3.14 -7.56
C THR A 86 -19.61 -3.54 -8.14
N ALA A 87 -19.77 -4.82 -8.47
CA ALA A 87 -21.03 -5.41 -8.87
C ALA A 87 -21.02 -6.92 -8.65
N ALA A 88 -22.09 -7.50 -8.12
CA ALA A 88 -22.30 -8.95 -8.00
C ALA A 88 -21.09 -9.71 -7.41
N GLY A 89 -20.42 -9.14 -6.41
CA GLY A 89 -19.23 -9.73 -5.76
C GLY A 89 -17.89 -9.44 -6.46
N ALA A 90 -17.89 -8.91 -7.68
CA ALA A 90 -16.68 -8.43 -8.35
C ALA A 90 -16.29 -7.04 -7.85
N ALA A 91 -14.98 -6.75 -7.79
CA ALA A 91 -14.43 -5.46 -7.43
C ALA A 91 -13.22 -5.12 -8.29
N LEU A 92 -13.18 -3.91 -8.82
CA LEU A 92 -12.09 -3.40 -9.64
C LEU A 92 -11.63 -2.05 -9.10
N LYS A 93 -10.33 -1.90 -8.83
CA LYS A 93 -9.72 -0.60 -8.51
C LYS A 93 -9.46 0.19 -9.78
N VAL A 94 -9.79 1.47 -9.75
CA VAL A 94 -9.54 2.42 -10.83
C VAL A 94 -9.02 3.74 -10.26
N ILE A 95 -8.34 4.52 -11.11
CA ILE A 95 -8.02 5.92 -10.81
C ILE A 95 -9.09 6.79 -11.47
N ILE A 96 -9.70 7.66 -10.68
CA ILE A 96 -10.52 8.75 -11.16
C ILE A 96 -9.58 9.84 -11.66
N GLU A 97 -9.52 10.01 -12.97
CA GLU A 97 -8.64 10.97 -13.66
C GLU A 97 -9.35 11.60 -14.87
N ASN A 98 -8.79 12.64 -15.43
CA ASN A 98 -9.35 13.26 -16.64
C ASN A 98 -9.34 12.29 -17.82
N GLY A 99 -10.44 12.29 -18.57
CA GLY A 99 -10.60 11.49 -19.77
C GLY A 99 -11.49 10.26 -19.56
N THR A 100 -11.33 9.29 -20.46
CA THR A 100 -12.13 8.07 -20.44
C THR A 100 -11.35 6.92 -19.86
N VAL A 101 -11.87 6.33 -18.79
CA VAL A 101 -11.40 5.09 -18.17
C VAL A 101 -12.19 3.93 -18.75
N GLU A 102 -11.49 2.93 -19.24
CA GLU A 102 -12.07 1.66 -19.66
C GLU A 102 -11.96 0.65 -18.52
N ALA A 103 -13.07 0.04 -18.10
CA ALA A 103 -13.14 -0.85 -16.94
C ALA A 103 -13.81 -2.17 -17.29
N SER A 104 -13.10 -3.30 -17.21
CA SER A 104 -13.69 -4.63 -17.37
C SER A 104 -13.83 -5.32 -16.02
N LEU A 105 -15.05 -5.51 -15.54
CA LEU A 105 -15.32 -6.31 -14.34
C LEU A 105 -15.11 -7.80 -14.60
N ALA A 106 -15.36 -8.26 -15.83
CA ALA A 106 -15.18 -9.66 -16.23
C ALA A 106 -13.70 -10.08 -16.22
N ASP A 107 -12.80 -9.18 -16.67
CA ASP A 107 -11.36 -9.47 -16.75
C ASP A 107 -10.58 -8.91 -15.54
N ALA A 108 -11.24 -8.16 -14.67
CA ALA A 108 -10.62 -7.39 -13.59
C ALA A 108 -9.49 -6.47 -14.10
N THR A 109 -9.73 -5.78 -15.23
CA THR A 109 -8.76 -4.88 -15.87
C THR A 109 -9.29 -3.46 -16.01
N THR A 110 -8.37 -2.50 -16.00
CA THR A 110 -8.62 -1.09 -16.27
C THR A 110 -7.72 -0.61 -17.38
N GLY A 111 -8.04 0.54 -18.01
CA GLY A 111 -7.24 1.12 -19.08
C GLY A 111 -7.80 2.47 -19.54
N GLY A 112 -7.51 2.85 -20.78
CA GLY A 112 -7.94 4.11 -21.39
C GLY A 112 -7.10 5.28 -20.91
N ALA A 113 -7.57 6.06 -19.96
CA ALA A 113 -6.85 7.20 -19.39
C ALA A 113 -5.45 6.84 -18.86
N PRO A 114 -4.49 7.80 -18.86
CA PRO A 114 -3.05 7.49 -18.73
C PRO A 114 -2.64 6.72 -17.47
N LEU A 115 -3.18 7.08 -16.29
CA LEU A 115 -2.83 6.37 -15.05
C LEU A 115 -3.48 4.99 -14.99
N ASN A 116 -4.70 4.85 -15.48
CA ASN A 116 -5.37 3.54 -15.59
C ASN A 116 -4.65 2.63 -16.60
N ALA A 117 -4.16 3.14 -17.72
CA ALA A 117 -3.34 2.38 -18.67
C ALA A 117 -2.02 1.92 -18.02
N ARG A 118 -1.36 2.80 -17.24
CA ARG A 118 -0.14 2.46 -16.48
C ARG A 118 -0.41 1.41 -15.41
N LEU A 119 -1.52 1.51 -14.70
CA LEU A 119 -1.97 0.51 -13.73
C LEU A 119 -2.25 -0.83 -14.39
N ALA A 120 -2.90 -0.84 -15.55
CA ALA A 120 -3.16 -2.05 -16.34
C ALA A 120 -1.87 -2.77 -16.75
N ALA A 121 -0.89 -2.01 -17.27
CA ALA A 121 0.42 -2.55 -17.64
C ALA A 121 1.15 -3.16 -16.43
N PHE A 122 1.12 -2.48 -15.29
CA PHE A 122 1.68 -3.00 -14.04
C PHE A 122 1.00 -4.30 -13.59
N ASN A 123 -0.33 -4.35 -13.56
CA ASN A 123 -1.08 -5.54 -13.18
C ASN A 123 -0.83 -6.71 -14.15
N ALA A 124 -0.68 -6.43 -15.46
CA ALA A 124 -0.33 -7.45 -16.45
C ALA A 124 1.07 -8.05 -16.19
N ARG A 125 2.06 -7.23 -15.77
CA ARG A 125 3.39 -7.73 -15.36
C ARG A 125 3.33 -8.60 -14.09
N LYS A 126 2.49 -8.26 -13.11
CA LYS A 126 2.34 -9.01 -11.85
C LYS A 126 1.64 -10.35 -12.03
N ARG A 127 0.73 -10.45 -13.01
CA ARG A 127 -0.17 -11.60 -13.18
C ARG A 127 0.56 -12.96 -13.26
N PRO A 128 1.63 -13.14 -14.06
CA PRO A 128 2.36 -14.41 -14.10
C PRO A 128 2.92 -14.82 -12.75
N CYS A 129 3.55 -13.91 -12.01
CA CYS A 129 4.09 -14.19 -10.68
C CYS A 129 2.99 -14.59 -9.69
N ASN A 130 1.84 -13.90 -9.71
CA ASN A 130 0.70 -14.25 -8.87
C ASN A 130 0.20 -15.67 -9.17
N LEU A 131 0.05 -16.04 -10.45
CA LEU A 131 -0.43 -17.37 -10.86
C LEU A 131 0.52 -18.47 -10.36
N GLU A 132 1.84 -18.26 -10.51
CA GLU A 132 2.84 -19.20 -10.02
C GLU A 132 2.86 -19.31 -8.50
N MET A 133 2.73 -18.21 -7.78
CA MET A 133 2.62 -18.23 -6.31
C MET A 133 1.38 -19.02 -5.86
N TYR A 134 0.22 -18.83 -6.51
CA TYR A 134 -0.99 -19.61 -6.20
C TYR A 134 -0.81 -21.10 -6.53
N ARG A 135 -0.17 -21.45 -7.65
CA ARG A 135 0.15 -22.83 -8.00
C ARG A 135 1.01 -23.48 -6.91
N VAL A 136 2.09 -22.83 -6.54
CA VAL A 136 3.03 -23.31 -5.51
C VAL A 136 2.33 -23.49 -4.17
N MET A 137 1.50 -22.54 -3.74
CA MET A 137 0.73 -22.64 -2.49
C MET A 137 -0.28 -23.80 -2.55
N GLY A 138 -0.95 -23.99 -3.70
CA GLY A 138 -1.88 -25.09 -3.91
C GLY A 138 -1.21 -26.46 -3.91
N GLU A 139 0.01 -26.58 -4.41
CA GLU A 139 0.81 -27.81 -4.30
C GLU A 139 1.28 -28.04 -2.86
N ALA A 140 1.81 -27.03 -2.20
CA ALA A 140 2.29 -27.12 -0.83
C ALA A 140 1.18 -27.55 0.15
N SER A 141 -0.06 -27.09 -0.06
CA SER A 141 -1.21 -27.45 0.79
C SER A 141 -1.60 -28.93 0.75
N LYS A 142 -1.12 -29.67 -0.25
CA LYS A 142 -1.41 -31.12 -0.43
C LYS A 142 -0.34 -32.03 0.16
N LEU A 143 0.77 -31.47 0.66
CA LEU A 143 1.89 -32.26 1.17
C LEU A 143 1.66 -32.74 2.60
N ASN A 144 2.13 -33.99 2.88
CA ASN A 144 2.10 -34.60 4.20
C ASN A 144 3.48 -34.51 4.87
N MET A 145 3.59 -33.68 5.88
CA MET A 145 4.84 -33.56 6.65
C MET A 145 4.92 -34.63 7.74
N PRO A 146 6.14 -35.19 8.04
CA PRO A 146 7.45 -34.81 7.48
C PRO A 146 7.85 -35.53 6.18
N ALA A 147 7.04 -36.50 5.66
CA ALA A 147 7.40 -37.34 4.52
C ALA A 147 7.79 -36.53 3.27
N ASP A 148 7.06 -35.45 2.98
CA ASP A 148 7.25 -34.61 1.79
C ASP A 148 8.19 -33.41 2.03
N SER A 149 9.06 -33.46 3.05
CA SER A 149 9.91 -32.31 3.44
C SER A 149 10.83 -31.81 2.31
N ALA A 150 11.36 -32.70 1.47
CA ALA A 150 12.19 -32.30 0.32
C ALA A 150 11.38 -31.53 -0.73
N LYS A 151 10.16 -31.99 -1.04
CA LYS A 151 9.26 -31.30 -1.98
C LYS A 151 8.81 -29.95 -1.41
N MET A 152 8.51 -29.88 -0.12
CA MET A 152 8.17 -28.61 0.56
C MET A 152 9.30 -27.59 0.41
N LYS A 153 10.55 -28.00 0.64
CA LYS A 153 11.72 -27.12 0.51
C LYS A 153 11.89 -26.62 -0.93
N GLN A 154 11.61 -27.45 -1.93
CA GLN A 154 11.61 -27.03 -3.34
C GLN A 154 10.53 -25.97 -3.60
N LEU A 155 9.29 -26.20 -3.16
CA LEU A 155 8.18 -25.26 -3.34
C LEU A 155 8.42 -23.94 -2.59
N GLU A 156 9.03 -23.98 -1.41
CA GLU A 156 9.46 -22.77 -0.69
C GLU A 156 10.47 -21.95 -1.50
N ALA A 157 11.42 -22.60 -2.17
CA ALA A 157 12.39 -21.90 -3.03
C ALA A 157 11.70 -21.25 -4.24
N GLU A 158 10.78 -21.96 -4.89
CA GLU A 158 9.97 -21.42 -6.00
C GLU A 158 9.11 -20.23 -5.54
N TYR A 159 8.41 -20.35 -4.42
CA TYR A 159 7.61 -19.27 -3.84
C TYR A 159 8.46 -18.04 -3.54
N ASN A 160 9.63 -18.23 -2.94
CA ASN A 160 10.54 -17.15 -2.60
C ASN A 160 11.05 -16.41 -3.84
N LYS A 161 11.30 -17.13 -4.96
CA LYS A 161 11.67 -16.53 -6.24
C LYS A 161 10.58 -15.56 -6.70
N TYR A 162 9.34 -16.03 -6.86
CA TYR A 162 8.24 -15.21 -7.35
C TYR A 162 7.86 -14.08 -6.39
N SER A 163 7.93 -14.34 -5.08
CA SER A 163 7.73 -13.32 -4.04
C SER A 163 8.76 -12.20 -4.13
N THR A 164 10.02 -12.53 -4.44
CA THR A 164 11.09 -11.52 -4.62
C THR A 164 10.89 -10.71 -5.91
N GLU A 165 10.50 -11.37 -7.00
CA GLU A 165 10.16 -10.70 -8.26
C GLU A 165 8.97 -9.74 -8.06
N MET A 166 7.92 -10.18 -7.36
CA MET A 166 6.76 -9.37 -7.03
C MET A 166 7.15 -8.15 -6.19
N TYR A 167 7.94 -8.36 -5.12
CA TYR A 167 8.45 -7.27 -4.28
C TYR A 167 9.19 -6.23 -5.11
N THR A 168 10.06 -6.67 -6.02
CA THR A 168 10.84 -5.77 -6.87
C THR A 168 9.91 -4.94 -7.78
N MET A 169 8.95 -5.59 -8.44
CA MET A 169 7.97 -4.91 -9.31
C MET A 169 7.12 -3.89 -8.56
N GLU A 170 6.63 -4.24 -7.37
CA GLU A 170 5.79 -3.34 -6.55
C GLU A 170 6.60 -2.14 -6.05
N ARG A 171 7.83 -2.38 -5.59
CA ARG A 171 8.75 -1.32 -5.17
C ARG A 171 9.06 -0.37 -6.32
N GLU A 172 9.46 -0.89 -7.48
CA GLU A 172 9.73 -0.09 -8.68
C GLU A 172 8.52 0.74 -9.08
N PHE A 173 7.33 0.15 -9.08
CA PHE A 173 6.10 0.84 -9.43
C PHE A 173 5.81 2.01 -8.49
N ILE A 174 5.96 1.82 -7.17
CA ILE A 174 5.76 2.88 -6.19
C ILE A 174 6.76 4.02 -6.43
N PHE A 175 8.07 3.71 -6.51
CA PHE A 175 9.11 4.72 -6.64
C PHE A 175 9.09 5.47 -7.98
N SER A 176 8.66 4.82 -9.06
CA SER A 176 8.54 5.46 -10.39
C SER A 176 7.28 6.30 -10.59
N ASN A 177 6.39 6.36 -9.58
CA ASN A 177 5.12 7.06 -9.66
C ASN A 177 4.89 8.06 -8.50
N LEU A 178 5.95 8.50 -7.82
CA LEU A 178 5.80 9.45 -6.69
C LEU A 178 5.28 10.83 -7.12
N ASP A 179 5.29 11.13 -8.41
CA ASP A 179 4.76 12.34 -9.04
C ASP A 179 3.24 12.32 -9.27
N ASN A 180 2.57 11.19 -8.99
CA ASN A 180 1.13 10.99 -9.22
C ASN A 180 0.49 10.12 -8.12
N VAL A 181 -0.81 9.77 -8.24
CA VAL A 181 -1.58 9.06 -7.19
C VAL A 181 -1.49 7.53 -7.24
N LEU A 182 -0.82 6.94 -8.23
CA LEU A 182 -0.72 5.47 -8.37
C LEU A 182 -0.18 4.75 -7.14
N PRO A 183 0.83 5.27 -6.39
CA PRO A 183 1.29 4.63 -5.18
C PRO A 183 0.20 4.42 -4.12
N ALA A 184 -0.85 5.24 -4.11
CA ALA A 184 -1.96 5.07 -3.18
C ALA A 184 -2.76 3.76 -3.38
N ILE A 185 -2.58 3.07 -4.52
CA ILE A 185 -3.17 1.75 -4.78
C ILE A 185 -2.38 0.63 -4.10
N GLU A 186 -1.04 0.67 -4.19
CA GLU A 186 -0.17 -0.43 -3.73
C GLU A 186 0.33 -0.24 -2.29
N LEU A 187 0.64 0.99 -1.88
CA LEU A 187 1.16 1.29 -0.54
C LEU A 187 0.32 0.71 0.60
N PRO A 188 -1.04 0.71 0.59
CA PRO A 188 -1.83 0.16 1.69
C PRO A 188 -1.54 -1.29 2.03
N SER A 189 -1.18 -2.11 1.04
CA SER A 189 -0.80 -3.52 1.21
C SER A 189 0.70 -3.74 1.34
N PHE A 190 1.52 -2.85 0.78
CA PHE A 190 2.96 -3.07 0.59
C PHE A 190 3.86 -2.35 1.62
N TRP A 191 3.42 -1.29 2.27
CA TRP A 191 4.25 -0.43 3.12
C TRP A 191 5.07 -1.15 4.21
N ARG A 192 4.56 -2.29 4.72
CA ARG A 192 5.28 -3.08 5.74
C ARG A 192 6.49 -3.84 5.19
N ASN A 193 6.57 -3.98 3.88
CA ASN A 193 7.71 -4.59 3.21
C ASN A 193 8.84 -3.58 2.96
N LEU A 194 8.56 -2.28 3.09
CA LEU A 194 9.53 -1.20 2.91
C LEU A 194 10.27 -0.90 4.21
N SER A 195 11.54 -0.56 4.09
CA SER A 195 12.36 -0.06 5.20
C SER A 195 11.90 1.33 5.65
N ALA A 196 12.28 1.74 6.86
CA ALA A 196 12.01 3.08 7.36
C ALA A 196 12.60 4.17 6.44
N ALA A 197 13.81 3.97 5.94
CA ALA A 197 14.48 4.89 5.01
C ALA A 197 13.72 5.05 3.68
N GLU A 198 13.20 3.95 3.13
CA GLU A 198 12.38 3.98 1.91
C GLU A 198 11.05 4.71 2.13
N LEU A 199 10.42 4.52 3.28
CA LEU A 199 9.19 5.24 3.63
C LEU A 199 9.46 6.74 3.85
N ASP A 200 10.61 7.12 4.42
CA ASP A 200 11.04 8.52 4.52
C ASP A 200 11.26 9.13 3.13
N GLU A 201 11.91 8.40 2.22
CA GLU A 201 12.12 8.82 0.85
C GLU A 201 10.81 9.03 0.09
N ILE A 202 9.85 8.09 0.24
CA ILE A 202 8.52 8.19 -0.35
C ILE A 202 7.79 9.43 0.19
N GLU A 203 7.78 9.64 1.53
CA GLU A 203 7.13 10.81 2.15
C GLU A 203 7.77 12.12 1.68
N ALA A 204 9.10 12.16 1.52
CA ALA A 204 9.82 13.33 1.04
C ALA A 204 9.52 13.66 -0.43
N LYS A 205 9.58 12.65 -1.32
CA LYS A 205 9.48 12.82 -2.78
C LYS A 205 8.06 12.78 -3.33
N ALA A 206 7.07 12.33 -2.55
CA ALA A 206 5.68 12.28 -2.98
C ALA A 206 5.17 13.67 -3.40
N SER A 207 4.46 13.72 -4.53
CA SER A 207 3.81 14.93 -5.02
C SER A 207 2.81 15.50 -4.02
N PRO A 208 2.46 16.77 -4.09
CA PRO A 208 1.40 17.37 -3.26
C PRO A 208 0.06 16.61 -3.40
N GLU A 209 -0.28 16.17 -4.61
CA GLU A 209 -1.49 15.40 -4.88
C GLU A 209 -1.46 14.03 -4.19
N LEU A 210 -0.33 13.30 -4.26
CA LEU A 210 -0.19 12.01 -3.56
C LEU A 210 -0.26 12.20 -2.04
N LYS A 211 0.39 13.23 -1.50
CA LYS A 211 0.36 13.57 -0.06
C LYS A 211 -1.04 13.94 0.43
N ALA A 212 -1.89 14.50 -0.42
CA ALA A 212 -3.28 14.79 -0.10
C ALA A 212 -4.22 13.57 -0.24
N ASN A 213 -3.76 12.49 -0.89
CA ASN A 213 -4.58 11.30 -1.08
C ASN A 213 -4.84 10.58 0.24
N ALA A 214 -6.11 10.24 0.53
CA ALA A 214 -6.52 9.67 1.81
C ALA A 214 -5.85 8.32 2.12
N GLU A 215 -5.62 7.46 1.14
CA GLU A 215 -4.95 6.17 1.35
C GLU A 215 -3.47 6.36 1.69
N PHE A 216 -2.79 7.32 1.04
CA PHE A 216 -1.42 7.70 1.39
C PHE A 216 -1.36 8.22 2.83
N VAL A 217 -2.24 9.15 3.21
CA VAL A 217 -2.34 9.70 4.57
C VAL A 217 -2.56 8.60 5.61
N LYS A 218 -3.46 7.64 5.33
CA LYS A 218 -3.70 6.48 6.20
C LYS A 218 -2.44 5.64 6.41
N VAL A 219 -1.68 5.37 5.34
CA VAL A 219 -0.44 4.59 5.43
C VAL A 219 0.59 5.32 6.28
N MET A 220 0.84 6.60 6.02
CA MET A 220 1.81 7.39 6.78
C MET A 220 1.42 7.54 8.25
N SER A 221 0.13 7.67 8.55
CA SER A 221 -0.37 7.68 9.93
C SER A 221 -0.17 6.34 10.64
N ARG A 222 -0.46 5.21 9.97
CA ARG A 222 -0.23 3.85 10.51
C ARG A 222 1.25 3.59 10.75
N ARG A 223 2.11 4.06 9.86
CA ARG A 223 3.57 4.02 10.03
C ARG A 223 3.99 4.73 11.30
N LYS A 224 3.59 6.01 11.49
CA LYS A 224 3.92 6.80 12.69
C LYS A 224 3.49 6.11 13.99
N VAL A 225 2.30 5.47 14.00
CA VAL A 225 1.84 4.68 15.14
C VAL A 225 2.73 3.44 15.36
N ALA A 226 3.10 2.72 14.29
CA ALA A 226 3.96 1.55 14.37
C ALA A 226 5.36 1.90 14.89
N ASP A 227 5.95 2.99 14.38
CA ASP A 227 7.26 3.49 14.80
C ASP A 227 7.24 3.94 16.28
N LYS A 228 6.18 4.62 16.71
CA LYS A 228 5.99 4.99 18.12
C LYS A 228 5.94 3.75 19.01
N LYS A 229 5.16 2.73 18.65
CA LYS A 229 5.07 1.47 19.40
C LYS A 229 6.40 0.72 19.45
N LYS A 230 7.12 0.65 18.32
CA LYS A 230 8.43 0.01 18.24
C LYS A 230 9.43 0.67 19.18
N ASN A 231 9.43 2.00 19.28
CA ASN A 231 10.35 2.78 20.09
C ASN A 231 9.86 2.97 21.53
N GLU A 232 8.64 2.57 21.87
CA GLU A 232 8.05 2.77 23.20
C GLU A 232 8.88 2.13 24.31
N TRP A 233 9.51 1.00 24.04
CA TRP A 233 10.28 0.21 25.00
C TRP A 233 11.80 0.47 24.95
N VAL A 234 12.27 1.23 23.96
CA VAL A 234 13.70 1.57 23.85
C VAL A 234 14.12 2.41 25.04
N GLY A 235 15.18 1.98 25.75
CA GLY A 235 15.68 2.65 26.96
C GLY A 235 14.86 2.39 28.22
N LYS A 236 13.76 1.62 28.16
CA LYS A 236 12.97 1.22 29.34
C LYS A 236 13.47 -0.10 29.89
N LYS A 237 13.24 -0.31 31.18
CA LYS A 237 13.45 -1.61 31.82
C LYS A 237 12.51 -2.64 31.17
N PHE A 238 13.01 -3.83 30.85
CA PHE A 238 12.19 -4.92 30.32
C PHE A 238 11.11 -5.35 31.33
N VAL A 239 10.01 -5.85 30.80
CA VAL A 239 8.95 -6.49 31.59
C VAL A 239 9.37 -7.94 31.82
N ASP A 240 9.55 -8.34 33.07
CA ASP A 240 9.90 -9.73 33.40
C ASP A 240 8.68 -10.65 33.18
N PHE A 241 8.93 -11.83 32.66
CA PHE A 241 7.92 -12.88 32.53
C PHE A 241 8.53 -14.24 32.87
N ARG A 242 7.68 -15.19 33.20
CA ARG A 242 8.04 -16.57 33.51
C ARG A 242 7.53 -17.52 32.45
N ALA A 243 8.33 -18.55 32.16
CA ALA A 243 8.00 -19.64 31.28
C ALA A 243 8.57 -20.97 31.85
N GLN A 244 8.12 -22.09 31.31
CA GLN A 244 8.74 -23.39 31.61
C GLN A 244 9.77 -23.71 30.51
N ASN A 245 10.96 -24.21 30.93
CA ASN A 245 11.91 -24.74 29.99
C ASN A 245 11.51 -26.18 29.55
N LEU A 246 12.29 -26.79 28.66
CA LEU A 246 11.99 -28.13 28.13
C LEU A 246 11.97 -29.23 29.21
N GLU A 247 12.58 -29.00 30.37
CA GLU A 247 12.60 -29.90 31.53
C GLU A 247 11.44 -29.60 32.49
N GLY A 248 10.53 -28.69 32.15
CA GLY A 248 9.41 -28.30 33.01
C GLY A 248 9.78 -27.37 34.18
N LYS A 249 11.02 -26.89 34.26
CA LYS A 249 11.49 -25.97 35.30
C LYS A 249 11.05 -24.53 34.95
N SER A 250 10.56 -23.83 35.95
CA SER A 250 10.22 -22.42 35.79
C SER A 250 11.48 -21.57 35.66
N VAL A 251 11.52 -20.70 34.63
CA VAL A 251 12.58 -19.74 34.35
C VAL A 251 11.98 -18.38 34.08
N SER A 252 12.69 -17.32 34.45
CA SER A 252 12.29 -15.92 34.22
C SER A 252 13.23 -15.24 33.24
N LEU A 253 12.77 -14.21 32.51
CA LEU A 253 13.65 -13.41 31.66
C LEU A 253 14.77 -12.76 32.50
N SER A 254 14.49 -12.37 33.75
CA SER A 254 15.48 -11.84 34.71
C SER A 254 16.59 -12.82 35.09
N ASP A 255 16.40 -14.12 34.84
CA ASP A 255 17.47 -15.13 35.03
C ASP A 255 18.60 -14.98 34.01
N PHE A 256 18.33 -14.34 32.88
CA PHE A 256 19.25 -14.12 31.76
C PHE A 256 19.60 -12.64 31.54
N ALA A 257 18.62 -11.75 31.66
CA ALA A 257 18.80 -10.33 31.41
C ALA A 257 19.73 -9.67 32.46
N GLY A 258 20.68 -8.87 31.98
CA GLY A 258 21.65 -8.17 32.84
C GLY A 258 22.86 -9.01 33.27
N LYS A 259 22.97 -10.28 32.83
CA LYS A 259 24.12 -11.16 33.13
C LYS A 259 25.12 -11.27 31.99
N GLY A 260 24.82 -10.71 30.83
CA GLY A 260 25.66 -10.63 29.64
C GLY A 260 25.53 -9.28 28.97
N LYS A 261 26.12 -9.12 27.78
CA LYS A 261 26.05 -7.86 27.03
C LYS A 261 24.67 -7.64 26.43
N TYR A 262 24.06 -8.71 25.91
CA TYR A 262 22.75 -8.69 25.21
C TYR A 262 21.96 -9.95 25.48
N VAL A 263 20.63 -9.86 25.50
CA VAL A 263 19.70 -10.97 25.49
C VAL A 263 18.73 -10.77 24.33
N LEU A 264 18.68 -11.72 23.40
CA LEU A 264 17.70 -11.78 22.33
C LEU A 264 16.54 -12.66 22.77
N VAL A 265 15.32 -12.09 22.75
CA VAL A 265 14.09 -12.83 23.03
C VAL A 265 13.30 -12.96 21.73
N ASP A 266 13.00 -14.19 21.31
CA ASP A 266 12.18 -14.49 20.15
C ASP A 266 10.91 -15.23 20.58
N PHE A 267 9.75 -14.69 20.22
CA PHE A 267 8.45 -15.32 20.45
C PHE A 267 8.01 -16.04 19.17
N TRP A 268 8.01 -17.34 19.21
CA TRP A 268 7.70 -18.17 18.05
C TRP A 268 6.69 -19.28 18.36
N ALA A 269 6.16 -19.93 17.31
CA ALA A 269 5.34 -21.10 17.43
C ALA A 269 5.67 -22.12 16.31
N SER A 270 5.46 -23.40 16.55
CA SER A 270 5.76 -24.48 15.59
C SER A 270 4.96 -24.36 14.28
N TRP A 271 3.77 -23.79 14.33
CA TRP A 271 2.90 -23.53 13.18
C TRP A 271 3.19 -22.16 12.49
N CYS A 272 4.03 -21.30 13.06
CA CYS A 272 4.36 -19.99 12.49
C CYS A 272 5.44 -20.15 11.42
N ALA A 273 5.05 -20.21 10.15
CA ALA A 273 5.99 -20.39 9.04
C ALA A 273 7.05 -19.28 8.93
N PRO A 274 6.72 -17.96 9.08
CA PRO A 274 7.73 -16.90 9.11
C PRO A 274 8.75 -17.07 10.25
N CYS A 275 8.29 -17.48 11.44
CA CYS A 275 9.17 -17.71 12.59
C CYS A 275 10.16 -18.85 12.30
N ARG A 276 9.69 -19.95 11.73
CA ARG A 276 10.56 -21.08 11.33
C ARG A 276 11.58 -20.66 10.27
N LYS A 277 11.21 -19.78 9.36
CA LYS A 277 12.10 -19.23 8.31
C LYS A 277 13.22 -18.37 8.91
N SER A 278 12.98 -17.67 10.02
CA SER A 278 14.00 -16.84 10.68
C SER A 278 14.98 -17.63 11.55
N MET A 279 14.63 -18.86 11.96
CA MET A 279 15.46 -19.67 12.86
C MET A 279 16.89 -19.91 12.39
N PRO A 280 17.20 -20.21 11.11
CA PRO A 280 18.59 -20.36 10.66
C PRO A 280 19.42 -19.09 10.87
N ALA A 281 18.83 -17.91 10.63
CA ALA A 281 19.50 -16.64 10.88
C ALA A 281 19.74 -16.40 12.37
N LEU A 282 18.75 -16.70 13.22
CA LEU A 282 18.88 -16.65 14.68
C LEU A 282 19.97 -17.60 15.18
N LYS A 283 20.03 -18.82 14.64
CA LYS A 283 21.10 -19.78 14.96
C LYS A 283 22.48 -19.23 14.61
N ASN A 284 22.64 -18.63 13.44
CA ASN A 284 23.91 -18.01 13.04
C ASN A 284 24.32 -16.86 13.99
N VAL A 285 23.36 -16.04 14.43
CA VAL A 285 23.60 -15.00 15.44
C VAL A 285 24.02 -15.62 16.77
N TYR A 286 23.30 -16.64 17.22
CA TYR A 286 23.66 -17.37 18.45
C TYR A 286 25.06 -17.96 18.37
N ASP A 287 25.38 -18.69 17.31
CA ASP A 287 26.71 -19.34 17.13
C ASP A 287 27.85 -18.30 17.10
N LYS A 288 27.57 -17.08 16.64
CA LYS A 288 28.56 -15.99 16.59
C LYS A 288 28.78 -15.27 17.93
N TYR A 289 27.77 -15.22 18.80
CA TYR A 289 27.78 -14.37 19.98
C TYR A 289 27.50 -15.09 21.31
N LYS A 290 27.42 -16.42 21.31
CA LYS A 290 27.12 -17.23 22.53
C LYS A 290 28.21 -17.22 23.60
N ASP A 291 29.47 -16.83 23.24
CA ASP A 291 30.64 -16.79 24.12
C ASP A 291 30.92 -15.37 24.69
#